data_cc848a7b5faf81dff7c87f8f2fa47b0f
#
_entry.id   cc848a7b5faf81dff7c87f8f2fa47b0f
#
_cell.length_a   1.000
_cell.length_b   1.000
_cell.length_c   1.000
_cell.angle_alpha   90.00
_cell.angle_beta   90.00
_cell.angle_gamma   90.00
#
_symmetry.space_group_name_H-M   'P 1'
#
loop_
_entity.id
_entity.type
_entity.pdbx_description
1 polymer ?
#
loop_
_entity_poly.entity_id
_entity_poly.type
_entity_poly.pdbx_seq_one_letter_code
_entity_poly.pdbx_strand_id
1 'polypeptide(L)'
;MMKDLYPVGEAPPVGQVPPKMHAYTIRKERFGPPTESFKVEVLETPEPADDEVLVYVMAAGINYNNVWAGLGVPIDVIAARQKAGEKEDFHVGGSDASGIVYKVGKDVVWPKVGDEVVIHCGMWGRDDPQVKAGGDPMYASSFRIWGYESNWGSFAQFTKVQAHQCLPRPKHLTWEASAAYMLVGATAYRMLLGWSPNRLRKDEVALIWGGAGGLGSMAIQIARACGATPVAVVSSDNKFQYCKDLGAKGCLNRNHFDHWGMLPHWKDNVGYGNWLKGARKFGKAVWDAIGDKRNPNIVFEHPGESTIPTSIFTCETGGMVVICAGTTGYNATVDLRYLWMRQKRLQGSHFANDEQSQGLNNLVLEGRVDPCLSRAFEFTEIPLAHQLMYENKHPHGNMAVLVGAPQMGLGVTDRTGGGKHVVVPRRSVAPVPIAPGSGHVPPRPVDEASVDGADGHTVLDATPVGAVMRRQVVSCAPTVKVEEIVQLLGDRGGHVVVVTEANGSPVGIVSATDLVLARQGRSVEAARALLATEIMTSGVVTCTPETTLDDAVSLMARKQLDRLVVMDQGQKGAKMVGILTMSDVIEATLGLRED
;
A
#
# COMPACT_ATOMS: atom_id res chain seq x y z
N MET A 1 33.06 18.75 -27.44
CA MET A 1 33.48 18.27 -26.11
C MET A 1 32.25 18.05 -25.26
N MET A 2 32.19 17.00 -24.49
CA MET A 2 31.11 16.78 -23.51
C MET A 2 31.21 17.86 -22.41
N LYS A 3 30.10 18.49 -22.07
CA LYS A 3 30.03 19.46 -20.95
C LYS A 3 29.97 18.71 -19.64
N ASP A 4 30.51 19.26 -18.56
CA ASP A 4 30.38 18.71 -17.22
C ASP A 4 28.95 18.84 -16.68
N LEU A 5 28.22 19.86 -17.12
CA LEU A 5 26.84 20.15 -16.76
C LEU A 5 26.14 20.76 -17.97
N TYR A 6 24.95 20.25 -18.30
CA TYR A 6 24.11 20.78 -19.37
C TYR A 6 23.00 21.65 -18.80
N PRO A 7 22.64 22.75 -19.47
CA PRO A 7 21.43 23.50 -19.12
C PRO A 7 20.18 22.61 -19.15
N VAL A 8 19.18 22.92 -18.33
CA VAL A 8 17.88 22.26 -18.40
C VAL A 8 17.25 22.50 -19.77
N GLY A 9 16.67 21.45 -20.38
CA GLY A 9 16.15 21.50 -21.74
C GLY A 9 17.17 21.27 -22.86
N GLU A 10 18.47 21.19 -22.54
CA GLU A 10 19.53 20.81 -23.50
C GLU A 10 19.97 19.37 -23.23
N ALA A 11 19.64 18.43 -24.13
CA ALA A 11 20.01 17.04 -23.98
C ALA A 11 21.47 16.80 -24.39
N PRO A 12 22.28 16.06 -23.60
CA PRO A 12 23.55 15.54 -24.07
C PRO A 12 23.34 14.58 -25.26
N PRO A 13 24.36 14.30 -26.08
CA PRO A 13 24.27 13.24 -27.07
C PRO A 13 23.91 11.88 -26.40
N VAL A 14 22.99 11.12 -27.01
CA VAL A 14 22.51 9.86 -26.45
C VAL A 14 23.67 8.92 -26.10
N GLY A 15 23.66 8.38 -24.88
CA GLY A 15 24.73 7.54 -24.36
C GLY A 15 25.90 8.30 -23.73
N GLN A 16 25.96 9.61 -23.83
CA GLN A 16 26.96 10.45 -23.18
C GLN A 16 26.40 11.06 -21.89
N VAL A 17 26.82 10.56 -20.74
CA VAL A 17 26.34 10.99 -19.43
C VAL A 17 27.29 12.03 -18.85
N PRO A 18 26.84 13.28 -18.60
CA PRO A 18 27.66 14.29 -17.95
C PRO A 18 27.86 13.93 -16.46
N PRO A 19 29.00 14.30 -15.84
CA PRO A 19 29.26 13.98 -14.43
C PRO A 19 28.31 14.71 -13.46
N LYS A 20 27.68 15.80 -13.90
CA LYS A 20 26.79 16.62 -13.05
C LYS A 20 25.44 16.85 -13.73
N MET A 21 24.42 17.07 -12.90
CA MET A 21 23.05 17.33 -13.34
C MET A 21 22.35 18.35 -12.45
N HIS A 22 21.36 19.05 -12.98
CA HIS A 22 20.41 19.83 -12.20
C HIS A 22 19.32 18.91 -11.63
N ALA A 23 19.00 19.07 -10.35
CA ALA A 23 17.92 18.36 -9.68
C ALA A 23 17.19 19.26 -8.69
N TYR A 24 15.89 19.03 -8.49
CA TYR A 24 15.17 19.55 -7.34
C TYR A 24 15.38 18.63 -6.16
N THR A 25 15.85 19.19 -5.06
CA THR A 25 16.10 18.48 -3.80
C THR A 25 15.17 18.97 -2.70
N ILE A 26 14.81 18.03 -1.84
CA ILE A 26 14.20 18.27 -0.54
C ILE A 26 15.26 17.93 0.50
N ARG A 27 15.39 18.76 1.55
CA ARG A 27 16.29 18.52 2.70
C ARG A 27 15.53 18.72 3.99
N LYS A 28 15.96 18.06 5.07
CA LYS A 28 15.26 18.08 6.38
C LYS A 28 15.09 19.49 6.93
N GLU A 29 16.13 20.33 6.80
CA GLU A 29 16.11 21.71 7.26
C GLU A 29 15.17 22.63 6.48
N ARG A 30 14.59 22.13 5.38
CA ARG A 30 13.65 22.87 4.53
C ARG A 30 12.26 22.23 4.48
N PHE A 31 11.95 21.27 5.34
CA PHE A 31 10.60 20.70 5.39
C PHE A 31 9.56 21.79 5.63
N GLY A 32 8.54 21.83 4.78
CA GLY A 32 7.52 22.86 4.78
C GLY A 32 6.72 22.89 3.48
N PRO A 33 6.00 23.98 3.22
CA PRO A 33 5.25 24.14 1.97
C PRO A 33 6.14 23.93 0.74
N PRO A 34 5.60 23.41 -0.38
CA PRO A 34 6.39 23.06 -1.56
C PRO A 34 7.29 24.19 -2.11
N THR A 35 6.84 25.43 -2.06
CA THR A 35 7.63 26.60 -2.50
C THR A 35 8.88 26.85 -1.63
N GLU A 36 8.91 26.31 -0.42
CA GLU A 36 10.04 26.45 0.51
C GLU A 36 10.93 25.20 0.50
N SER A 37 10.32 24.01 0.42
CA SER A 37 11.01 22.74 0.55
C SER A 37 11.78 22.31 -0.71
N PHE A 38 11.25 22.61 -1.92
CA PHE A 38 11.90 22.23 -3.18
C PHE A 38 12.89 23.30 -3.63
N LYS A 39 14.16 22.93 -3.80
CA LYS A 39 15.22 23.82 -4.32
C LYS A 39 16.05 23.14 -5.37
N VAL A 40 16.45 23.89 -6.40
CA VAL A 40 17.38 23.38 -7.44
C VAL A 40 18.79 23.32 -6.85
N GLU A 41 19.42 22.17 -7.03
CA GLU A 41 20.83 21.95 -6.71
C GLU A 41 21.53 21.28 -7.89
N VAL A 42 22.86 21.40 -7.94
CA VAL A 42 23.70 20.64 -8.87
C VAL A 42 24.24 19.44 -8.11
N LEU A 43 23.92 18.26 -8.60
CA LEU A 43 24.32 16.97 -8.01
C LEU A 43 25.24 16.22 -8.97
N GLU A 44 26.03 15.30 -8.45
CA GLU A 44 26.69 14.28 -9.27
C GLU A 44 25.62 13.38 -9.91
N THR A 45 25.80 13.04 -11.19
CA THR A 45 24.89 12.14 -11.89
C THR A 45 25.03 10.73 -11.32
N PRO A 46 23.94 10.07 -10.89
CA PRO A 46 24.04 8.75 -10.26
C PRO A 46 24.43 7.67 -11.25
N GLU A 47 25.19 6.68 -10.79
CA GLU A 47 25.52 5.49 -11.57
C GLU A 47 24.45 4.41 -11.37
N PRO A 48 23.96 3.77 -12.46
CA PRO A 48 23.03 2.66 -12.34
C PRO A 48 23.72 1.40 -11.83
N ALA A 49 23.05 0.64 -10.98
CA ALA A 49 23.48 -0.70 -10.56
C ALA A 49 23.34 -1.73 -11.71
N ASP A 50 23.73 -2.97 -11.44
CA ASP A 50 23.77 -4.04 -12.47
C ASP A 50 22.42 -4.32 -13.14
N ASP A 51 21.31 -4.13 -12.42
CA ASP A 51 19.93 -4.32 -12.89
C ASP A 51 19.17 -3.01 -13.12
N GLU A 52 19.86 -1.87 -12.98
CA GLU A 52 19.28 -0.55 -13.18
C GLU A 52 19.61 0.04 -14.55
N VAL A 53 18.85 1.05 -14.91
CA VAL A 53 19.11 1.90 -16.08
C VAL A 53 19.16 3.36 -15.64
N LEU A 54 19.96 4.15 -16.36
CA LEU A 54 19.98 5.60 -16.22
C LEU A 54 19.17 6.21 -17.36
N VAL A 55 18.15 6.98 -16.99
CA VAL A 55 17.22 7.62 -17.93
C VAL A 55 17.40 9.12 -17.90
N TYR A 56 17.59 9.74 -19.05
CA TYR A 56 17.46 11.18 -19.22
C TYR A 56 15.98 11.52 -19.23
N VAL A 57 15.54 12.26 -18.22
CA VAL A 57 14.12 12.59 -18.01
C VAL A 57 13.71 13.68 -18.99
N MET A 58 12.76 13.41 -19.87
CA MET A 58 12.18 14.39 -20.79
C MET A 58 11.07 15.18 -20.13
N ALA A 59 10.20 14.49 -19.39
CA ALA A 59 9.15 15.09 -18.57
C ALA A 59 8.89 14.23 -17.32
N ALA A 60 8.37 14.85 -16.27
CA ALA A 60 8.00 14.22 -15.00
C ALA A 60 6.55 14.52 -14.62
N GLY A 61 5.86 13.55 -14.01
CA GLY A 61 4.50 13.75 -13.50
C GLY A 61 4.50 14.38 -12.10
N ILE A 62 3.48 15.19 -11.82
CA ILE A 62 3.26 15.84 -10.55
C ILE A 62 2.25 15.06 -9.73
N ASN A 63 2.66 14.55 -8.56
CA ASN A 63 1.85 13.70 -7.69
C ASN A 63 1.88 14.15 -6.24
N TYR A 64 0.81 13.87 -5.49
CA TYR A 64 0.63 14.36 -4.12
C TYR A 64 1.63 13.76 -3.11
N ASN A 65 2.17 12.57 -3.38
CA ASN A 65 3.20 11.96 -2.52
C ASN A 65 4.42 12.87 -2.36
N ASN A 66 4.75 13.67 -3.36
CA ASN A 66 5.86 14.61 -3.29
C ASN A 66 5.52 15.88 -2.47
N VAL A 67 4.24 16.24 -2.33
CA VAL A 67 3.80 17.22 -1.31
C VAL A 67 4.12 16.68 0.07
N TRP A 68 3.79 15.41 0.36
CA TRP A 68 4.13 14.77 1.63
C TRP A 68 5.64 14.73 1.88
N ALA A 69 6.44 14.38 0.86
CA ALA A 69 7.89 14.39 0.97
C ALA A 69 8.44 15.79 1.33
N GLY A 70 7.91 16.83 0.69
CA GLY A 70 8.28 18.22 0.99
C GLY A 70 7.92 18.66 2.40
N LEU A 71 6.77 18.19 2.92
CA LEU A 71 6.31 18.47 4.29
C LEU A 71 7.04 17.63 5.35
N GLY A 72 7.69 16.53 4.98
CA GLY A 72 8.28 15.55 5.90
C GLY A 72 7.24 14.74 6.70
N VAL A 73 5.99 14.67 6.24
CA VAL A 73 4.88 13.95 6.90
C VAL A 73 4.06 13.16 5.88
N PRO A 74 3.41 12.06 6.24
CA PRO A 74 3.41 11.40 7.56
C PRO A 74 4.75 10.69 7.88
N ILE A 75 5.67 10.61 6.93
CA ILE A 75 6.97 9.94 7.06
C ILE A 75 8.08 10.93 6.64
N ASP A 76 9.11 11.08 7.46
CA ASP A 76 10.38 11.67 7.04
C ASP A 76 11.12 10.66 6.14
N VAL A 77 10.95 10.83 4.82
CA VAL A 77 11.51 9.89 3.82
C VAL A 77 13.05 9.89 3.82
N ILE A 78 13.70 11.00 4.22
CA ILE A 78 15.17 11.08 4.32
C ILE A 78 15.64 10.28 5.52
N ALA A 79 15.04 10.48 6.71
CA ALA A 79 15.38 9.70 7.90
C ALA A 79 15.12 8.21 7.72
N ALA A 80 14.00 7.84 7.08
CA ALA A 80 13.67 6.44 6.82
C ALA A 80 14.72 5.77 5.93
N ARG A 81 15.17 6.43 4.84
CA ARG A 81 16.21 5.94 3.94
C ARG A 81 17.58 5.85 4.61
N GLN A 82 17.96 6.87 5.40
CA GLN A 82 19.22 6.86 6.17
C GLN A 82 19.24 5.73 7.19
N LYS A 83 18.10 5.43 7.84
CA LYS A 83 17.95 4.26 8.71
C LYS A 83 18.10 2.94 7.95
N ALA A 84 17.73 2.90 6.68
CA ALA A 84 17.92 1.76 5.79
C ALA A 84 19.34 1.66 5.19
N GLY A 85 20.26 2.60 5.52
CA GLY A 85 21.66 2.56 5.13
C GLY A 85 22.03 3.47 3.96
N GLU A 86 21.10 4.25 3.40
CA GLU A 86 21.43 5.27 2.39
C GLU A 86 22.19 6.45 3.05
N LYS A 87 23.10 7.05 2.28
CA LYS A 87 24.00 8.09 2.81
C LYS A 87 23.52 9.52 2.52
N GLU A 88 22.69 9.68 1.48
CA GLU A 88 22.27 10.97 1.01
C GLU A 88 21.38 11.68 2.05
N ASP A 89 21.72 12.94 2.34
CA ASP A 89 20.98 13.83 3.23
C ASP A 89 19.94 14.69 2.52
N PHE A 90 19.70 14.39 1.23
CA PHE A 90 18.71 15.01 0.37
C PHE A 90 17.78 13.98 -0.24
N HIS A 91 16.64 14.42 -0.75
CA HIS A 91 15.70 13.61 -1.52
C HIS A 91 15.38 14.28 -2.85
N VAL A 92 15.61 13.55 -3.94
CA VAL A 92 15.11 13.92 -5.27
C VAL A 92 13.78 13.20 -5.47
N GLY A 93 12.70 13.98 -5.50
CA GLY A 93 11.34 13.49 -5.66
C GLY A 93 10.97 13.20 -7.12
N GLY A 94 9.71 12.83 -7.33
CA GLY A 94 9.14 12.53 -8.65
C GLY A 94 9.01 11.04 -8.91
N SER A 95 7.75 10.56 -8.98
CA SER A 95 7.40 9.14 -9.07
C SER A 95 6.76 8.75 -10.41
N ASP A 96 6.80 9.64 -11.38
CA ASP A 96 6.36 9.43 -12.77
C ASP A 96 7.36 10.08 -13.72
N ALA A 97 7.66 9.42 -14.84
CA ALA A 97 8.52 10.01 -15.87
C ALA A 97 8.25 9.43 -17.26
N SER A 98 8.60 10.23 -18.25
CA SER A 98 8.92 9.79 -19.61
C SER A 98 10.34 10.23 -19.94
N GLY A 99 11.11 9.40 -20.62
CA GLY A 99 12.51 9.72 -20.90
C GLY A 99 13.18 8.82 -21.92
N ILE A 100 14.47 9.04 -22.08
CA ILE A 100 15.34 8.30 -23.02
C ILE A 100 16.41 7.59 -22.19
N VAL A 101 16.65 6.32 -22.44
CA VAL A 101 17.68 5.52 -21.75
C VAL A 101 19.08 5.93 -22.24
N TYR A 102 19.95 6.31 -21.32
CA TYR A 102 21.33 6.75 -21.61
C TYR A 102 22.40 5.74 -21.20
N LYS A 103 22.14 4.94 -20.16
CA LYS A 103 23.06 3.89 -19.70
C LYS A 103 22.27 2.72 -19.15
N VAL A 104 22.81 1.52 -19.28
CA VAL A 104 22.21 0.29 -18.77
C VAL A 104 23.20 -0.48 -17.94
N GLY A 105 22.75 -1.12 -16.86
CA GLY A 105 23.53 -2.05 -16.06
C GLY A 105 23.82 -3.34 -16.83
N LYS A 106 24.82 -4.09 -16.39
CA LYS A 106 25.32 -5.28 -17.11
C LYS A 106 24.31 -6.43 -17.22
N ASP A 107 23.35 -6.50 -16.29
CA ASP A 107 22.32 -7.55 -16.25
C ASP A 107 21.04 -7.16 -17.00
N VAL A 108 20.98 -5.94 -17.55
CA VAL A 108 19.81 -5.41 -18.22
C VAL A 108 19.70 -5.97 -19.64
N VAL A 109 18.59 -6.66 -19.92
CA VAL A 109 18.29 -7.17 -21.27
C VAL A 109 17.48 -6.15 -22.08
N TRP A 110 16.58 -5.46 -21.44
CA TRP A 110 15.74 -4.37 -21.94
C TRP A 110 15.45 -3.41 -20.78
N PRO A 111 15.36 -2.09 -21.02
CA PRO A 111 15.53 -1.36 -22.27
C PRO A 111 17.01 -1.23 -22.69
N LYS A 112 17.25 -0.66 -23.89
CA LYS A 112 18.57 -0.35 -24.43
C LYS A 112 18.81 1.15 -24.48
N VAL A 113 20.07 1.55 -24.59
CA VAL A 113 20.43 2.95 -24.81
C VAL A 113 19.73 3.48 -26.07
N GLY A 114 19.05 4.62 -25.95
CA GLY A 114 18.24 5.25 -26.98
C GLY A 114 16.76 4.87 -26.97
N ASP A 115 16.35 3.85 -26.20
CA ASP A 115 14.92 3.53 -26.06
C ASP A 115 14.18 4.63 -25.31
N GLU A 116 12.98 4.95 -25.78
CA GLU A 116 12.06 5.87 -25.13
C GLU A 116 11.11 5.11 -24.22
N VAL A 117 11.08 5.49 -22.96
CA VAL A 117 10.35 4.77 -21.89
C VAL A 117 9.43 5.69 -21.11
N VAL A 118 8.42 5.08 -20.50
CA VAL A 118 7.69 5.59 -19.33
C VAL A 118 8.06 4.73 -18.13
N ILE A 119 8.06 5.31 -16.93
CA ILE A 119 8.56 4.67 -15.72
C ILE A 119 7.42 4.50 -14.73
N HIS A 120 7.22 3.28 -14.23
CA HIS A 120 6.35 3.06 -13.08
C HIS A 120 7.15 3.09 -11.77
N CYS A 121 6.50 3.50 -10.68
CA CYS A 121 7.22 3.80 -9.45
C CYS A 121 7.44 2.61 -8.50
N GLY A 122 6.91 1.43 -8.79
CA GLY A 122 7.12 0.25 -7.94
C GLY A 122 8.50 -0.34 -8.12
N MET A 123 9.27 -0.44 -7.03
CA MET A 123 10.57 -1.09 -7.01
C MET A 123 10.67 -2.11 -5.88
N TRP A 124 11.47 -3.16 -6.08
CA TRP A 124 11.68 -4.24 -5.10
C TRP A 124 12.97 -5.00 -5.34
N GLY A 125 13.50 -5.59 -4.28
CA GLY A 125 14.71 -6.39 -4.37
C GLY A 125 14.46 -7.71 -5.12
N ARG A 126 15.32 -8.04 -6.09
CA ARG A 126 15.28 -9.33 -6.80
C ARG A 126 15.46 -10.53 -5.86
N ASP A 127 16.16 -10.30 -4.75
CA ASP A 127 16.49 -11.32 -3.76
C ASP A 127 15.47 -11.44 -2.63
N ASP A 128 14.45 -10.59 -2.62
CA ASP A 128 13.36 -10.68 -1.63
C ASP A 128 12.68 -12.06 -1.71
N PRO A 129 12.48 -12.74 -0.57
CA PRO A 129 11.87 -14.07 -0.53
C PRO A 129 10.50 -14.14 -1.23
N GLN A 130 9.67 -13.10 -1.08
CA GLN A 130 8.35 -13.00 -1.73
C GLN A 130 8.48 -12.97 -3.26
N VAL A 131 9.47 -12.24 -3.78
CA VAL A 131 9.74 -12.13 -5.22
C VAL A 131 10.32 -13.44 -5.76
N LYS A 132 11.28 -14.05 -5.05
CA LYS A 132 11.87 -15.35 -5.42
C LYS A 132 10.86 -16.48 -5.45
N ALA A 133 9.87 -16.46 -4.56
CA ALA A 133 8.78 -17.42 -4.53
C ALA A 133 7.75 -17.21 -5.66
N GLY A 134 7.89 -16.17 -6.50
CA GLY A 134 6.93 -15.85 -7.57
C GLY A 134 5.62 -15.23 -7.06
N GLY A 135 5.60 -14.76 -5.81
CA GLY A 135 4.46 -14.05 -5.24
C GLY A 135 4.34 -12.61 -5.75
N ASP A 136 3.24 -11.95 -5.42
CA ASP A 136 3.04 -10.55 -5.79
C ASP A 136 4.10 -9.67 -5.10
N PRO A 137 4.98 -8.97 -5.86
CA PRO A 137 6.05 -8.16 -5.30
C PRO A 137 5.56 -6.98 -4.45
N MET A 138 4.29 -6.62 -4.56
CA MET A 138 3.67 -5.61 -3.71
C MET A 138 3.60 -6.01 -2.23
N TYR A 139 3.81 -7.29 -1.92
CA TYR A 139 3.93 -7.82 -0.54
C TYR A 139 5.38 -8.03 -0.10
N ALA A 140 6.34 -7.72 -0.97
CA ALA A 140 7.76 -7.83 -0.63
C ALA A 140 8.15 -6.84 0.48
N SER A 141 8.97 -7.26 1.42
CA SER A 141 9.50 -6.39 2.47
C SER A 141 10.40 -5.28 1.91
N SER A 142 10.97 -5.52 0.75
CA SER A 142 11.81 -4.60 -0.01
C SER A 142 11.03 -3.66 -0.92
N PHE A 143 9.70 -3.81 -1.04
CA PHE A 143 8.87 -2.92 -1.87
C PHE A 143 8.99 -1.47 -1.43
N ARG A 144 9.21 -0.57 -2.39
CA ARG A 144 9.28 0.89 -2.19
C ARG A 144 8.68 1.61 -3.39
N ILE A 145 8.27 2.86 -3.17
CA ILE A 145 7.86 3.79 -4.22
C ILE A 145 9.06 4.64 -4.62
N TRP A 146 9.54 4.47 -5.85
CA TRP A 146 10.59 5.29 -6.44
C TRP A 146 10.21 6.76 -6.45
N GLY A 147 11.17 7.63 -6.08
CA GLY A 147 10.97 9.07 -5.99
C GLY A 147 10.05 9.53 -4.85
N TYR A 148 9.76 8.64 -3.89
CA TYR A 148 9.08 8.94 -2.64
C TYR A 148 9.73 8.19 -1.47
N GLU A 149 9.64 6.84 -1.43
CA GLU A 149 10.27 6.03 -0.39
C GLU A 149 11.73 5.68 -0.73
N SER A 150 12.15 5.87 -1.97
CA SER A 150 13.53 5.80 -2.44
C SER A 150 13.95 7.12 -3.10
N ASN A 151 15.27 7.35 -3.20
CA ASN A 151 15.85 8.54 -3.79
C ASN A 151 15.90 8.48 -5.33
N TRP A 152 16.47 9.53 -5.94
CA TRP A 152 16.76 9.64 -7.37
C TRP A 152 15.50 9.62 -8.24
N GLY A 153 14.44 10.36 -7.81
CA GLY A 153 13.21 10.52 -8.56
C GLY A 153 13.36 11.37 -9.84
N SER A 154 12.24 11.64 -10.49
CA SER A 154 12.21 12.27 -11.83
C SER A 154 12.37 13.78 -11.85
N PHE A 155 12.47 14.46 -10.70
CA PHE A 155 12.69 15.91 -10.69
C PHE A 155 14.18 16.27 -10.84
N ALA A 156 14.86 15.57 -11.73
CA ALA A 156 16.25 15.74 -12.10
C ALA A 156 16.46 15.44 -13.60
N GLN A 157 17.54 15.96 -14.18
CA GLN A 157 17.85 15.66 -15.61
C GLN A 157 18.09 14.18 -15.86
N PHE A 158 18.67 13.46 -14.89
CA PHE A 158 18.85 12.02 -14.93
C PHE A 158 18.27 11.37 -13.70
N THR A 159 17.69 10.21 -13.91
CA THR A 159 17.19 9.33 -12.85
C THR A 159 17.68 7.91 -13.09
N LYS A 160 17.89 7.14 -12.00
CA LYS A 160 18.18 5.71 -12.09
C LYS A 160 17.02 4.90 -11.55
N VAL A 161 16.67 3.86 -12.27
CA VAL A 161 15.54 2.97 -11.94
C VAL A 161 15.89 1.53 -12.28
N GLN A 162 15.24 0.56 -11.63
CA GLN A 162 15.34 -0.84 -12.01
C GLN A 162 14.78 -1.04 -13.42
N ALA A 163 15.40 -1.89 -14.23
CA ALA A 163 15.01 -2.08 -15.62
C ALA A 163 13.54 -2.49 -15.81
N HIS A 164 12.98 -3.28 -14.85
CA HIS A 164 11.57 -3.71 -14.90
C HIS A 164 10.58 -2.57 -14.76
N GLN A 165 11.00 -1.43 -14.16
CA GLN A 165 10.14 -0.24 -14.01
C GLN A 165 9.92 0.48 -15.35
N CYS A 166 10.74 0.22 -16.35
CA CYS A 166 10.61 0.82 -17.68
C CYS A 166 9.52 0.12 -18.48
N LEU A 167 8.71 0.89 -19.17
CA LEU A 167 7.70 0.43 -20.14
C LEU A 167 7.84 1.23 -21.44
N PRO A 168 7.46 0.68 -22.61
CA PRO A 168 7.52 1.41 -23.86
C PRO A 168 6.66 2.68 -23.82
N ARG A 169 7.24 3.81 -24.18
CA ARG A 169 6.51 5.08 -24.26
C ARG A 169 5.47 5.05 -25.39
N PRO A 170 4.22 5.49 -25.15
CA PRO A 170 3.23 5.69 -26.22
C PRO A 170 3.67 6.79 -27.20
N LYS A 171 3.94 6.42 -28.44
CA LYS A 171 4.49 7.32 -29.48
C LYS A 171 3.48 8.34 -30.03
N HIS A 172 2.19 8.16 -29.75
CA HIS A 172 1.12 9.10 -30.07
C HIS A 172 0.95 10.21 -29.03
N LEU A 173 1.65 10.11 -27.87
CA LEU A 173 1.61 11.10 -26.81
C LEU A 173 2.85 11.99 -26.86
N THR A 174 2.70 13.22 -26.36
CA THR A 174 3.82 14.11 -26.06
C THR A 174 4.63 13.60 -24.87
N TRP A 175 5.82 14.15 -24.61
CA TRP A 175 6.63 13.76 -23.46
C TRP A 175 5.90 14.01 -22.14
N GLU A 176 5.31 15.20 -21.99
CA GLU A 176 4.58 15.57 -20.77
C GLU A 176 3.31 14.74 -20.57
N ALA A 177 2.58 14.41 -21.63
CA ALA A 177 1.43 13.51 -21.53
C ALA A 177 1.87 12.08 -21.17
N SER A 178 2.98 11.62 -21.72
CA SER A 178 3.57 10.31 -21.40
C SER A 178 4.03 10.21 -19.94
N ALA A 179 4.40 11.32 -19.30
CA ALA A 179 4.86 11.35 -17.90
C ALA A 179 3.72 11.45 -16.87
N ALA A 180 2.46 11.65 -17.28
CA ALA A 180 1.42 12.13 -16.37
C ALA A 180 0.48 11.04 -15.84
N TYR A 181 0.66 9.77 -16.18
CA TYR A 181 -0.40 8.78 -15.96
C TYR A 181 0.01 7.51 -15.21
N MET A 182 1.29 7.18 -15.15
CA MET A 182 1.69 5.84 -14.73
C MET A 182 1.40 5.57 -13.24
N LEU A 183 1.74 6.50 -12.34
CA LEU A 183 1.48 6.31 -10.92
C LEU A 183 -0.02 6.19 -10.63
N VAL A 184 -0.78 7.20 -11.03
CA VAL A 184 -2.24 7.25 -10.73
C VAL A 184 -3.01 6.18 -11.50
N GLY A 185 -2.63 5.93 -12.73
CA GLY A 185 -3.30 4.97 -13.60
C GLY A 185 -3.04 3.52 -13.19
N ALA A 186 -1.79 3.15 -12.88
CA ALA A 186 -1.47 1.81 -12.42
C ALA A 186 -2.07 1.53 -11.03
N THR A 187 -2.10 2.53 -10.14
CA THR A 187 -2.85 2.46 -8.88
C THR A 187 -4.33 2.19 -9.14
N ALA A 188 -4.97 2.95 -10.03
CA ALA A 188 -6.38 2.75 -10.38
C ALA A 188 -6.62 1.38 -11.03
N TYR A 189 -5.71 0.91 -11.89
CA TYR A 189 -5.79 -0.40 -12.51
C TYR A 189 -5.76 -1.52 -11.47
N ARG A 190 -4.81 -1.47 -10.51
CA ARG A 190 -4.75 -2.44 -9.42
C ARG A 190 -6.00 -2.39 -8.55
N MET A 191 -6.47 -1.22 -8.17
CA MET A 191 -7.66 -1.06 -7.33
C MET A 191 -8.90 -1.68 -7.97
N LEU A 192 -9.08 -1.53 -9.28
CA LEU A 192 -10.24 -2.05 -10.00
C LEU A 192 -10.08 -3.51 -10.46
N LEU A 193 -8.88 -3.94 -10.83
CA LEU A 193 -8.65 -5.20 -11.55
C LEU A 193 -7.68 -6.16 -10.85
N GLY A 194 -6.95 -5.70 -9.82
CA GLY A 194 -5.90 -6.50 -9.17
C GLY A 194 -6.39 -7.49 -8.10
N TRP A 195 -7.64 -7.40 -7.63
CA TRP A 195 -8.09 -8.08 -6.41
C TRP A 195 -9.10 -9.20 -6.69
N SER A 196 -8.60 -10.38 -7.05
CA SER A 196 -9.46 -11.57 -7.18
C SER A 196 -10.12 -11.94 -5.83
N PRO A 197 -11.40 -12.38 -5.81
CA PRO A 197 -12.33 -12.49 -6.94
C PRO A 197 -13.03 -11.18 -7.33
N ASN A 198 -12.83 -10.08 -6.59
CA ASN A 198 -13.51 -8.79 -6.75
C ASN A 198 -12.85 -7.92 -7.85
N ARG A 199 -12.52 -8.50 -9.00
CA ARG A 199 -12.13 -7.72 -10.18
C ARG A 199 -13.36 -7.11 -10.81
N LEU A 200 -13.29 -5.84 -11.19
CA LEU A 200 -14.39 -5.16 -11.91
C LEU A 200 -14.64 -5.84 -13.27
N ARG A 201 -15.89 -6.15 -13.55
CA ARG A 201 -16.32 -6.87 -14.76
C ARG A 201 -17.26 -6.01 -15.60
N LYS A 202 -17.46 -6.47 -16.84
CA LYS A 202 -18.48 -5.89 -17.71
C LYS A 202 -19.84 -5.87 -16.99
N ASP A 203 -20.60 -4.80 -17.22
CA ASP A 203 -21.92 -4.52 -16.67
C ASP A 203 -21.98 -4.29 -15.15
N GLU A 204 -20.89 -4.44 -14.41
CA GLU A 204 -20.80 -4.10 -12.99
C GLU A 204 -20.70 -2.58 -12.78
N VAL A 205 -20.99 -2.12 -11.57
CA VAL A 205 -20.97 -0.70 -11.18
C VAL A 205 -19.72 -0.41 -10.36
N ALA A 206 -18.99 0.65 -10.74
CA ALA A 206 -17.90 1.22 -9.96
C ALA A 206 -18.28 2.62 -9.45
N LEU A 207 -18.37 2.81 -8.14
CA LEU A 207 -18.52 4.12 -7.52
C LEU A 207 -17.11 4.70 -7.26
N ILE A 208 -16.79 5.84 -7.86
CA ILE A 208 -15.44 6.39 -7.89
C ILE A 208 -15.42 7.74 -7.15
N TRP A 209 -14.82 7.75 -5.97
CA TRP A 209 -14.58 8.98 -5.23
C TRP A 209 -13.49 9.82 -5.90
N GLY A 210 -13.66 11.15 -5.85
CA GLY A 210 -12.72 12.10 -6.44
C GLY A 210 -12.59 12.00 -7.97
N GLY A 211 -13.70 11.71 -8.67
CA GLY A 211 -13.72 11.38 -10.09
C GLY A 211 -13.04 12.39 -11.03
N ALA A 212 -12.88 13.66 -10.63
CA ALA A 212 -12.24 14.69 -11.42
C ALA A 212 -10.74 14.91 -11.12
N GLY A 213 -10.18 14.23 -10.12
CA GLY A 213 -8.73 14.24 -9.87
C GLY A 213 -7.99 13.23 -10.74
N GLY A 214 -6.67 13.25 -10.74
CA GLY A 214 -5.85 12.36 -11.58
C GLY A 214 -6.20 10.88 -11.41
N LEU A 215 -6.23 10.41 -10.17
CA LEU A 215 -6.56 9.01 -9.85
C LEU A 215 -7.98 8.63 -10.29
N GLY A 216 -8.98 9.48 -9.98
CA GLY A 216 -10.37 9.22 -10.34
C GLY A 216 -10.63 9.27 -11.84
N SER A 217 -9.95 10.16 -12.56
CA SER A 217 -10.02 10.26 -14.03
C SER A 217 -9.54 8.97 -14.71
N MET A 218 -8.45 8.39 -14.21
CA MET A 218 -7.97 7.07 -14.67
C MET A 218 -8.98 5.97 -14.34
N ALA A 219 -9.52 5.95 -13.12
CA ALA A 219 -10.47 4.93 -12.68
C ALA A 219 -11.76 4.94 -13.54
N ILE A 220 -12.29 6.11 -13.89
CA ILE A 220 -13.47 6.23 -14.78
C ILE A 220 -13.18 5.59 -16.13
N GLN A 221 -12.06 5.93 -16.75
CA GLN A 221 -11.70 5.43 -18.08
C GLN A 221 -11.39 3.93 -18.08
N ILE A 222 -10.67 3.43 -17.06
CA ILE A 222 -10.39 1.99 -16.92
C ILE A 222 -11.71 1.22 -16.73
N ALA A 223 -12.62 1.69 -15.87
CA ALA A 223 -13.93 1.07 -15.69
C ALA A 223 -14.73 1.03 -17.00
N ARG A 224 -14.78 2.13 -17.75
CA ARG A 224 -15.38 2.18 -19.09
C ARG A 224 -14.71 1.19 -20.04
N ALA A 225 -13.38 1.13 -20.06
CA ALA A 225 -12.64 0.22 -20.93
C ALA A 225 -12.91 -1.26 -20.63
N CYS A 226 -13.28 -1.60 -19.38
CA CYS A 226 -13.73 -2.93 -18.98
C CYS A 226 -15.21 -3.19 -19.30
N GLY A 227 -15.95 -2.22 -19.85
CA GLY A 227 -17.39 -2.33 -20.09
C GLY A 227 -18.25 -2.22 -18.82
N ALA A 228 -17.70 -1.72 -17.72
CA ALA A 228 -18.42 -1.46 -16.49
C ALA A 228 -19.11 -0.07 -16.52
N THR A 229 -19.92 0.21 -15.50
CA THR A 229 -20.67 1.45 -15.34
C THR A 229 -20.01 2.31 -14.26
N PRO A 230 -19.14 3.28 -14.60
CA PRO A 230 -18.56 4.18 -13.61
C PRO A 230 -19.54 5.28 -13.19
N VAL A 231 -19.61 5.54 -11.88
CA VAL A 231 -20.34 6.66 -11.27
C VAL A 231 -19.34 7.49 -10.47
N ALA A 232 -19.22 8.78 -10.80
CA ALA A 232 -18.25 9.66 -10.20
C ALA A 232 -18.83 10.42 -9.00
N VAL A 233 -18.08 10.50 -7.89
CA VAL A 233 -18.37 11.41 -6.78
C VAL A 233 -17.35 12.54 -6.79
N VAL A 234 -17.83 13.78 -6.81
CA VAL A 234 -17.00 14.99 -6.88
C VAL A 234 -17.43 16.02 -5.84
N SER A 235 -16.65 17.09 -5.68
CA SER A 235 -16.91 18.15 -4.70
C SER A 235 -17.67 19.36 -5.25
N SER A 236 -18.03 19.36 -6.54
CA SER A 236 -18.68 20.52 -7.20
C SER A 236 -19.32 20.08 -8.51
N ASP A 237 -20.48 20.66 -8.84
CA ASP A 237 -21.25 20.31 -10.04
C ASP A 237 -20.54 20.68 -11.36
N ASN A 238 -19.68 21.69 -11.34
CA ASN A 238 -18.89 22.08 -12.52
C ASN A 238 -17.90 20.98 -12.98
N LYS A 239 -17.67 19.96 -12.16
CA LYS A 239 -16.84 18.79 -12.48
C LYS A 239 -17.62 17.69 -13.21
N PHE A 240 -18.95 17.77 -13.28
CA PHE A 240 -19.79 16.72 -13.84
C PHE A 240 -19.51 16.48 -15.32
N GLN A 241 -19.41 17.56 -16.10
CA GLN A 241 -19.19 17.43 -17.54
C GLN A 241 -17.86 16.74 -17.82
N TYR A 242 -16.78 17.15 -17.13
CA TYR A 242 -15.48 16.52 -17.25
C TYR A 242 -15.54 14.99 -16.97
N CYS A 243 -16.19 14.57 -15.88
CA CYS A 243 -16.33 13.15 -15.57
C CYS A 243 -17.18 12.39 -16.61
N LYS A 244 -18.23 13.02 -17.14
CA LYS A 244 -19.06 12.43 -18.22
C LYS A 244 -18.29 12.26 -19.52
N ASP A 245 -17.46 13.21 -19.88
CA ASP A 245 -16.62 13.16 -21.08
C ASP A 245 -15.62 11.99 -21.00
N LEU A 246 -15.12 11.66 -19.79
CA LEU A 246 -14.30 10.48 -19.53
C LEU A 246 -15.09 9.17 -19.57
N GLY A 247 -16.43 9.23 -19.52
CA GLY A 247 -17.32 8.09 -19.62
C GLY A 247 -18.07 7.71 -18.34
N ALA A 248 -18.12 8.60 -17.33
CA ALA A 248 -18.98 8.37 -16.19
C ALA A 248 -20.46 8.37 -16.60
N LYS A 249 -21.20 7.33 -16.21
CA LYS A 249 -22.65 7.21 -16.48
C LYS A 249 -23.43 8.27 -15.74
N GLY A 250 -23.00 8.62 -14.52
CA GLY A 250 -23.60 9.66 -13.70
C GLY A 250 -22.58 10.26 -12.72
N CYS A 251 -22.92 11.39 -12.14
CA CYS A 251 -22.09 12.11 -11.21
C CYS A 251 -22.90 12.55 -9.98
N LEU A 252 -22.26 12.52 -8.81
CA LEU A 252 -22.81 13.02 -7.55
C LEU A 252 -21.88 14.09 -6.97
N ASN A 253 -22.48 15.15 -6.45
CA ASN A 253 -21.75 16.13 -5.65
C ASN A 253 -21.87 15.79 -4.16
N ARG A 254 -20.72 15.46 -3.53
CA ARG A 254 -20.70 15.09 -2.11
C ARG A 254 -21.23 16.20 -1.20
N ASN A 255 -21.11 17.46 -1.63
CA ASN A 255 -21.56 18.62 -0.85
C ASN A 255 -23.11 18.78 -0.80
N HIS A 256 -23.85 17.97 -1.55
CA HIS A 256 -25.31 17.88 -1.42
C HIS A 256 -25.76 16.93 -0.29
N PHE A 257 -24.80 16.40 0.48
CA PHE A 257 -25.02 15.49 1.60
C PHE A 257 -24.19 15.96 2.80
N ASP A 258 -24.71 15.74 4.00
CA ASP A 258 -24.18 16.26 5.26
C ASP A 258 -23.88 15.17 6.32
N HIS A 259 -24.00 13.89 5.95
CA HIS A 259 -23.86 12.76 6.87
C HIS A 259 -22.43 12.14 6.91
N TRP A 260 -21.45 12.85 6.37
CA TRP A 260 -20.07 12.38 6.28
C TRP A 260 -19.40 12.35 7.67
N GLY A 261 -18.35 11.53 7.80
CA GLY A 261 -17.54 11.43 8.99
C GLY A 261 -17.74 10.14 9.77
N MET A 262 -17.33 10.16 11.03
CA MET A 262 -17.41 9.01 11.93
C MET A 262 -18.85 8.60 12.18
N LEU A 263 -19.09 7.29 12.24
CA LEU A 263 -20.39 6.74 12.62
C LEU A 263 -20.72 7.14 14.06
N PRO A 264 -21.94 7.66 14.33
CA PRO A 264 -22.46 7.70 15.69
C PRO A 264 -22.50 6.29 16.30
N HIS A 265 -22.34 6.19 17.61
CA HIS A 265 -22.39 4.90 18.27
C HIS A 265 -23.73 4.20 17.99
N TRP A 266 -23.72 2.90 17.72
CA TRP A 266 -24.91 2.13 17.32
C TRP A 266 -26.07 2.16 18.33
N LYS A 267 -25.80 2.47 19.63
CA LYS A 267 -26.80 2.69 20.68
C LYS A 267 -27.37 4.11 20.70
N ASP A 268 -26.75 5.05 20.01
CA ASP A 268 -27.30 6.39 19.78
C ASP A 268 -28.35 6.32 18.66
N ASN A 269 -29.57 6.00 19.02
CA ASN A 269 -30.65 5.81 18.06
C ASN A 269 -30.93 7.07 17.22
N VAL A 270 -30.71 8.27 17.76
CA VAL A 270 -30.97 9.54 17.07
C VAL A 270 -29.84 9.85 16.09
N GLY A 271 -28.59 9.87 16.55
CA GLY A 271 -27.44 10.16 15.73
C GLY A 271 -27.23 9.11 14.63
N TYR A 272 -27.29 7.83 15.00
CA TYR A 272 -27.21 6.74 14.04
C TYR A 272 -28.38 6.75 13.02
N GLY A 273 -29.60 7.05 13.48
CA GLY A 273 -30.78 7.18 12.61
C GLY A 273 -30.63 8.32 11.60
N ASN A 274 -30.04 9.44 11.99
CA ASN A 274 -29.77 10.58 11.10
C ASN A 274 -28.71 10.23 10.06
N TRP A 275 -27.59 9.62 10.49
CA TRP A 275 -26.58 9.12 9.56
C TRP A 275 -27.17 8.13 8.54
N LEU A 276 -28.00 7.19 9.00
CA LEU A 276 -28.61 6.18 8.13
C LEU A 276 -29.56 6.80 7.08
N LYS A 277 -30.31 7.86 7.45
CA LYS A 277 -31.13 8.63 6.49
C LYS A 277 -30.26 9.26 5.40
N GLY A 278 -29.13 9.87 5.78
CA GLY A 278 -28.16 10.46 4.85
C GLY A 278 -27.52 9.41 3.94
N ALA A 279 -27.06 8.30 4.49
CA ALA A 279 -26.47 7.20 3.72
C ALA A 279 -27.47 6.57 2.73
N ARG A 280 -28.75 6.41 3.11
CA ARG A 280 -29.84 5.97 2.21
C ARG A 280 -30.12 6.98 1.10
N LYS A 281 -30.13 8.28 1.43
CA LYS A 281 -30.28 9.37 0.44
C LYS A 281 -29.16 9.32 -0.59
N PHE A 282 -27.91 9.12 -0.14
CA PHE A 282 -26.76 8.95 -1.02
C PHE A 282 -26.87 7.69 -1.90
N GLY A 283 -27.21 6.54 -1.30
CA GLY A 283 -27.43 5.28 -2.05
C GLY A 283 -28.51 5.41 -3.13
N LYS A 284 -29.63 6.11 -2.80
CA LYS A 284 -30.67 6.39 -3.81
C LYS A 284 -30.14 7.28 -4.94
N ALA A 285 -29.35 8.30 -4.62
CA ALA A 285 -28.74 9.16 -5.65
C ALA A 285 -27.77 8.37 -6.56
N VAL A 286 -27.07 7.37 -6.05
CA VAL A 286 -26.26 6.43 -6.88
C VAL A 286 -27.17 5.66 -7.84
N TRP A 287 -28.30 5.11 -7.39
CA TRP A 287 -29.27 4.44 -8.26
C TRP A 287 -29.86 5.38 -9.32
N ASP A 288 -30.23 6.59 -8.94
CA ASP A 288 -30.74 7.60 -9.88
C ASP A 288 -29.67 7.96 -10.94
N ALA A 289 -28.40 8.05 -10.55
CA ALA A 289 -27.27 8.31 -11.46
C ALA A 289 -26.99 7.16 -12.44
N ILE A 290 -27.23 5.92 -12.03
CA ILE A 290 -27.12 4.72 -12.88
C ILE A 290 -28.35 4.61 -13.80
N GLY A 291 -29.51 5.02 -13.30
CA GLY A 291 -30.83 4.80 -13.92
C GLY A 291 -31.41 3.42 -13.58
N ASP A 292 -30.88 2.73 -12.55
CA ASP A 292 -31.29 1.40 -12.12
C ASP A 292 -30.97 1.18 -10.64
N LYS A 293 -31.71 0.32 -9.95
CA LYS A 293 -31.52 0.00 -8.52
C LYS A 293 -30.40 -1.04 -8.32
N ARG A 294 -29.18 -0.66 -8.68
CA ARG A 294 -27.98 -1.48 -8.48
C ARG A 294 -27.00 -0.78 -7.55
N ASN A 295 -26.43 -1.53 -6.62
CA ASN A 295 -25.36 -1.03 -5.77
C ASN A 295 -24.00 -1.19 -6.47
N PRO A 296 -22.99 -0.40 -6.10
CA PRO A 296 -21.65 -0.55 -6.63
C PRO A 296 -21.01 -1.90 -6.25
N ASN A 297 -20.54 -2.65 -7.23
CA ASN A 297 -19.76 -3.87 -7.02
C ASN A 297 -18.37 -3.55 -6.46
N ILE A 298 -17.79 -2.42 -6.93
CA ILE A 298 -16.56 -1.86 -6.40
C ILE A 298 -16.80 -0.41 -6.00
N VAL A 299 -16.40 -0.05 -4.78
CA VAL A 299 -16.27 1.35 -4.35
C VAL A 299 -14.80 1.69 -4.33
N PHE A 300 -14.40 2.56 -5.25
CA PHE A 300 -13.06 3.07 -5.41
C PHE A 300 -12.85 4.26 -4.48
N GLU A 301 -12.08 4.05 -3.41
CA GLU A 301 -11.96 4.96 -2.27
C GLU A 301 -10.57 5.57 -2.17
N HIS A 302 -10.50 6.86 -1.80
CA HIS A 302 -9.29 7.51 -1.34
C HIS A 302 -9.51 8.62 -0.30
N PRO A 303 -10.72 9.17 -0.06
CA PRO A 303 -10.94 10.09 1.04
C PRO A 303 -10.70 9.44 2.42
N GLY A 304 -11.23 8.25 2.64
CA GLY A 304 -10.96 7.47 3.84
C GLY A 304 -11.92 7.81 4.99
N GLU A 305 -11.42 8.50 6.03
CA GLU A 305 -12.13 8.69 7.30
C GLU A 305 -13.57 9.15 7.16
N SER A 306 -13.82 10.15 6.32
CA SER A 306 -15.16 10.73 6.19
C SER A 306 -16.14 9.89 5.36
N THR A 307 -15.67 9.00 4.49
CA THR A 307 -16.48 8.35 3.45
C THR A 307 -16.60 6.84 3.59
N ILE A 308 -15.63 6.17 4.22
CA ILE A 308 -15.61 4.72 4.41
C ILE A 308 -16.92 4.17 4.99
N PRO A 309 -17.57 4.78 6.02
CA PRO A 309 -18.82 4.26 6.55
C PRO A 309 -19.92 4.15 5.48
N THR A 310 -20.07 5.20 4.67
CA THR A 310 -21.07 5.26 3.61
C THR A 310 -20.68 4.38 2.41
N SER A 311 -19.39 4.29 2.09
CA SER A 311 -18.87 3.40 1.06
C SER A 311 -19.16 1.93 1.36
N ILE A 312 -18.94 1.51 2.61
CA ILE A 312 -19.31 0.15 3.07
C ILE A 312 -20.83 -0.05 3.03
N PHE A 313 -21.62 0.95 3.47
CA PHE A 313 -23.07 0.85 3.44
C PHE A 313 -23.61 0.65 2.02
N THR A 314 -23.15 1.45 1.05
CA THR A 314 -23.67 1.47 -0.34
C THR A 314 -23.11 0.36 -1.22
N CYS A 315 -21.96 -0.22 -0.89
CA CYS A 315 -21.35 -1.32 -1.64
C CYS A 315 -22.31 -2.53 -1.76
N GLU A 316 -22.30 -3.23 -2.88
CA GLU A 316 -23.11 -4.43 -3.11
C GLU A 316 -22.75 -5.58 -2.15
N THR A 317 -23.67 -6.51 -1.95
CA THR A 317 -23.40 -7.77 -1.24
C THR A 317 -22.31 -8.55 -1.99
N GLY A 318 -21.27 -8.99 -1.27
CA GLY A 318 -20.08 -9.63 -1.87
C GLY A 318 -19.16 -8.67 -2.62
N GLY A 319 -19.48 -7.36 -2.65
CA GLY A 319 -18.66 -6.35 -3.28
C GLY A 319 -17.45 -5.92 -2.46
N MET A 320 -16.65 -5.01 -3.00
CA MET A 320 -15.40 -4.56 -2.41
C MET A 320 -15.33 -3.04 -2.31
N VAL A 321 -14.95 -2.53 -1.14
CA VAL A 321 -14.46 -1.16 -0.96
C VAL A 321 -12.93 -1.23 -0.97
N VAL A 322 -12.30 -0.61 -1.96
CA VAL A 322 -10.84 -0.61 -2.11
C VAL A 322 -10.28 0.79 -1.92
N ILE A 323 -9.26 0.93 -1.05
CA ILE A 323 -8.71 2.21 -0.64
C ILE A 323 -7.19 2.26 -0.81
N CYS A 324 -6.67 3.40 -1.30
CA CYS A 324 -5.22 3.62 -1.50
C CYS A 324 -4.67 4.86 -0.77
N ALA A 325 -5.50 5.65 -0.10
CA ALA A 325 -5.10 6.88 0.61
C ALA A 325 -6.10 7.19 1.74
N GLY A 326 -5.89 8.29 2.45
CA GLY A 326 -6.76 8.80 3.51
C GLY A 326 -6.75 10.32 3.53
N THR A 327 -7.24 10.97 2.45
CA THR A 327 -7.13 12.43 2.28
C THR A 327 -8.00 13.24 3.24
N THR A 328 -8.96 12.60 3.93
CA THR A 328 -9.78 13.25 4.98
C THR A 328 -9.43 12.78 6.40
N GLY A 329 -8.44 11.89 6.53
CA GLY A 329 -7.99 11.32 7.80
C GLY A 329 -7.85 9.81 7.74
N TYR A 330 -7.30 9.24 8.81
CA TYR A 330 -6.89 7.82 8.87
C TYR A 330 -7.74 6.97 9.81
N ASN A 331 -8.61 7.58 10.64
CA ASN A 331 -9.37 6.89 11.68
C ASN A 331 -10.83 6.65 11.27
N ALA A 332 -11.06 5.84 10.24
CA ALA A 332 -12.41 5.53 9.79
C ALA A 332 -13.13 4.55 10.73
N THR A 333 -14.42 4.82 10.99
CA THR A 333 -15.30 3.90 11.70
C THR A 333 -16.04 2.97 10.74
N VAL A 334 -16.31 1.74 11.18
CA VAL A 334 -16.98 0.71 10.37
C VAL A 334 -18.12 0.10 11.15
N ASP A 335 -19.33 0.08 10.57
CA ASP A 335 -20.40 -0.78 11.06
C ASP A 335 -20.19 -2.21 10.54
N LEU A 336 -19.70 -3.06 11.42
CA LEU A 336 -19.36 -4.43 11.08
C LEU A 336 -20.56 -5.22 10.54
N ARG A 337 -21.80 -4.89 10.94
CA ARG A 337 -23.02 -5.56 10.45
C ARG A 337 -23.16 -5.44 8.94
N TYR A 338 -22.85 -4.27 8.35
CA TYR A 338 -22.86 -4.09 6.89
C TYR A 338 -21.70 -4.79 6.21
N LEU A 339 -20.61 -5.03 6.89
CA LEU A 339 -19.44 -5.74 6.36
C LEU A 339 -19.68 -7.25 6.33
N TRP A 340 -19.86 -7.91 7.54
CA TRP A 340 -19.92 -9.38 7.58
C TRP A 340 -21.27 -9.93 7.06
N MET A 341 -22.43 -9.34 7.43
CA MET A 341 -23.73 -9.86 7.01
C MET A 341 -23.94 -9.78 5.49
N ARG A 342 -23.20 -8.92 4.82
CA ARG A 342 -23.23 -8.73 3.37
C ARG A 342 -21.97 -9.25 2.69
N GLN A 343 -21.09 -9.95 3.41
CA GLN A 343 -19.87 -10.58 2.89
C GLN A 343 -19.03 -9.63 2.04
N LYS A 344 -18.95 -8.34 2.45
CA LYS A 344 -18.21 -7.32 1.74
C LYS A 344 -16.73 -7.36 2.13
N ARG A 345 -15.88 -6.90 1.23
CA ARG A 345 -14.44 -6.78 1.45
C ARG A 345 -14.04 -5.31 1.61
N LEU A 346 -13.22 -5.01 2.61
CA LEU A 346 -12.47 -3.76 2.72
C LEU A 346 -11.01 -4.07 2.41
N GLN A 347 -10.50 -3.48 1.31
CA GLN A 347 -9.20 -3.81 0.75
C GLN A 347 -8.28 -2.59 0.69
N GLY A 348 -7.13 -2.64 1.37
CA GLY A 348 -6.03 -1.70 1.14
C GLY A 348 -5.31 -2.01 -0.19
N SER A 349 -4.89 -0.96 -0.90
CA SER A 349 -4.17 -1.07 -2.16
C SER A 349 -3.09 0.00 -2.24
N HIS A 350 -1.84 -0.38 -2.50
CA HIS A 350 -0.73 0.54 -2.63
C HIS A 350 -0.03 0.30 -3.96
N PHE A 351 -0.13 1.25 -4.90
CA PHE A 351 0.40 1.21 -6.25
C PHE A 351 0.02 -0.07 -7.04
N ALA A 352 0.96 -0.64 -7.84
CA ALA A 352 0.75 -1.76 -8.75
C ALA A 352 2.06 -2.51 -9.05
N ASN A 353 1.94 -3.79 -9.41
CA ASN A 353 3.06 -4.58 -9.90
C ASN A 353 3.28 -4.39 -11.42
N ASP A 354 4.31 -5.05 -11.98
CA ASP A 354 4.66 -4.96 -13.40
C ASP A 354 3.50 -5.34 -14.33
N GLU A 355 2.79 -6.42 -14.03
CA GLU A 355 1.67 -6.89 -14.87
C GLU A 355 0.56 -5.85 -14.95
N GLN A 356 0.24 -5.23 -13.84
CA GLN A 356 -0.81 -4.22 -13.75
C GLN A 356 -0.37 -2.89 -14.40
N SER A 357 0.88 -2.50 -14.20
CA SER A 357 1.48 -1.33 -14.85
C SER A 357 1.54 -1.49 -16.37
N GLN A 358 1.94 -2.68 -16.85
CA GLN A 358 1.91 -3.02 -18.27
C GLN A 358 0.47 -3.07 -18.81
N GLY A 359 -0.48 -3.62 -18.05
CA GLY A 359 -1.89 -3.66 -18.41
C GLY A 359 -2.47 -2.28 -18.61
N LEU A 360 -2.16 -1.33 -17.73
CA LEU A 360 -2.51 0.07 -17.92
C LEU A 360 -1.83 0.66 -19.16
N ASN A 361 -0.51 0.48 -19.29
CA ASN A 361 0.24 1.03 -20.43
C ASN A 361 -0.33 0.55 -21.77
N ASN A 362 -0.77 -0.70 -21.85
CA ASN A 362 -1.44 -1.23 -23.04
C ASN A 362 -2.76 -0.48 -23.37
N LEU A 363 -3.57 -0.18 -22.35
CA LEU A 363 -4.80 0.61 -22.57
C LEU A 363 -4.50 2.02 -23.08
N VAL A 364 -3.39 2.62 -22.64
CA VAL A 364 -2.93 3.93 -23.14
C VAL A 364 -2.37 3.80 -24.57
N LEU A 365 -1.54 2.78 -24.84
CA LEU A 365 -1.02 2.49 -26.19
C LEU A 365 -2.14 2.25 -27.22
N GLU A 366 -3.25 1.63 -26.79
CA GLU A 366 -4.45 1.40 -27.60
C GLU A 366 -5.34 2.65 -27.76
N GLY A 367 -5.03 3.76 -27.10
CA GLY A 367 -5.85 4.97 -27.08
C GLY A 367 -7.19 4.83 -26.33
N ARG A 368 -7.35 3.79 -25.50
CA ARG A 368 -8.56 3.52 -24.69
C ARG A 368 -8.60 4.30 -23.39
N VAL A 369 -7.43 4.70 -22.90
CA VAL A 369 -7.22 5.54 -21.71
C VAL A 369 -6.33 6.71 -22.10
N ASP A 370 -6.82 7.91 -21.85
CA ASP A 370 -6.10 9.17 -22.04
C ASP A 370 -5.39 9.56 -20.74
N PRO A 371 -4.14 10.06 -20.76
CA PRO A 371 -3.43 10.55 -19.59
C PRO A 371 -4.14 11.64 -18.78
N CYS A 372 -5.12 12.29 -19.33
CA CYS A 372 -5.85 13.42 -18.72
C CYS A 372 -4.91 14.56 -18.31
N LEU A 373 -3.87 14.82 -19.10
CA LEU A 373 -2.97 15.94 -18.85
C LEU A 373 -3.73 17.27 -18.99
N SER A 374 -3.83 18.03 -17.91
CA SER A 374 -4.54 19.31 -17.87
C SER A 374 -3.61 20.51 -17.91
N ARG A 375 -2.40 20.35 -17.41
CA ARG A 375 -1.40 21.42 -17.40
C ARG A 375 0.01 20.84 -17.37
N ALA A 376 0.87 21.39 -18.21
CA ALA A 376 2.31 21.22 -18.13
C ALA A 376 2.98 22.50 -17.60
N PHE A 377 4.10 22.32 -16.92
CA PHE A 377 4.89 23.38 -16.27
C PHE A 377 6.34 23.32 -16.78
N GLU A 378 7.06 24.40 -16.62
CA GLU A 378 8.51 24.42 -16.82
C GLU A 378 9.23 23.83 -15.60
N PHE A 379 10.49 23.40 -15.78
CA PHE A 379 11.29 22.84 -14.69
C PHE A 379 11.34 23.74 -13.45
N THR A 380 11.47 25.04 -13.65
CA THR A 380 11.52 26.04 -12.56
C THR A 380 10.22 26.17 -11.79
N GLU A 381 9.12 25.65 -12.30
CA GLU A 381 7.78 25.73 -11.71
C GLU A 381 7.41 24.48 -10.87
N ILE A 382 8.30 23.49 -10.67
CA ILE A 382 8.04 22.31 -9.83
C ILE A 382 7.49 22.69 -8.45
N PRO A 383 8.06 23.68 -7.71
CA PRO A 383 7.50 24.08 -6.43
C PRO A 383 6.07 24.65 -6.53
N LEU A 384 5.81 25.46 -7.58
CA LEU A 384 4.48 26.03 -7.83
C LEU A 384 3.44 24.94 -8.14
N ALA A 385 3.78 23.95 -8.97
CA ALA A 385 2.89 22.87 -9.31
C ALA A 385 2.46 22.07 -8.08
N HIS A 386 3.40 21.76 -7.16
CA HIS A 386 3.11 21.09 -5.90
C HIS A 386 2.37 21.99 -4.91
N GLN A 387 2.65 23.30 -4.90
CA GLN A 387 1.92 24.26 -4.07
C GLN A 387 0.43 24.32 -4.47
N LEU A 388 0.12 24.28 -5.77
CA LEU A 388 -1.27 24.21 -6.24
C LEU A 388 -1.99 22.95 -5.77
N MET A 389 -1.28 21.80 -5.71
CA MET A 389 -1.83 20.57 -5.13
C MET A 389 -2.04 20.69 -3.62
N TYR A 390 -1.06 21.20 -2.91
CA TYR A 390 -1.12 21.43 -1.46
C TYR A 390 -2.32 22.30 -1.06
N GLU A 391 -2.57 23.37 -1.83
CA GLU A 391 -3.68 24.29 -1.62
C GLU A 391 -5.02 23.80 -2.22
N ASN A 392 -5.05 22.59 -2.84
CA ASN A 392 -6.21 22.08 -3.57
C ASN A 392 -6.74 23.04 -4.67
N LYS A 393 -5.82 23.78 -5.31
CA LYS A 393 -6.08 24.74 -6.40
C LYS A 393 -5.65 24.20 -7.78
N HIS A 394 -5.23 22.96 -7.86
CA HIS A 394 -4.81 22.32 -9.10
C HIS A 394 -5.99 22.08 -10.04
N PRO A 395 -5.77 22.03 -11.38
CA PRO A 395 -6.81 21.74 -12.36
C PRO A 395 -7.30 20.27 -12.25
N HIS A 396 -8.34 19.92 -13.00
CA HIS A 396 -8.81 18.53 -13.12
C HIS A 396 -7.77 17.66 -13.83
N GLY A 397 -7.82 16.35 -13.60
CA GLY A 397 -6.88 15.41 -14.22
C GLY A 397 -5.49 15.47 -13.65
N ASN A 398 -4.49 15.31 -14.51
CA ASN A 398 -3.07 15.19 -14.16
C ASN A 398 -2.26 16.41 -14.59
N MET A 399 -1.11 16.60 -13.97
CA MET A 399 -0.15 17.64 -14.27
C MET A 399 1.23 17.02 -14.52
N ALA A 400 2.03 17.68 -15.37
CA ALA A 400 3.41 17.29 -15.63
C ALA A 400 4.32 18.51 -15.69
N VAL A 401 5.61 18.28 -15.65
CA VAL A 401 6.66 19.27 -15.80
C VAL A 401 7.65 18.85 -16.85
N LEU A 402 8.11 19.77 -17.70
CA LEU A 402 9.21 19.55 -18.63
C LEU A 402 10.53 19.52 -17.83
N VAL A 403 11.40 18.58 -18.16
CA VAL A 403 12.75 18.48 -17.59
C VAL A 403 13.79 18.59 -18.70
N GLY A 404 13.89 17.61 -19.56
CA GLY A 404 14.80 17.58 -20.70
C GLY A 404 14.13 17.96 -22.04
N ALA A 405 12.81 17.94 -22.12
CA ALA A 405 12.11 18.40 -23.30
C ALA A 405 12.22 19.93 -23.41
N PRO A 406 12.71 20.46 -24.54
CA PRO A 406 12.98 21.90 -24.67
C PRO A 406 11.71 22.76 -24.79
N GLN A 407 10.56 22.14 -25.09
CA GLN A 407 9.25 22.80 -25.18
C GLN A 407 8.13 21.78 -25.10
N MET A 408 6.93 22.26 -24.76
CA MET A 408 5.69 21.46 -24.75
C MET A 408 5.32 20.97 -26.15
N GLY A 409 4.57 19.87 -26.22
CA GLY A 409 4.01 19.34 -27.46
C GLY A 409 4.98 18.47 -28.27
N LEU A 410 6.19 18.25 -27.79
CA LEU A 410 7.17 17.38 -28.46
C LEU A 410 6.97 15.90 -28.12
N GLY A 411 7.51 15.03 -28.99
CA GLY A 411 7.58 13.57 -28.77
C GLY A 411 6.55 12.77 -29.56
N VAL A 412 5.58 13.38 -30.21
CA VAL A 412 4.59 12.67 -31.05
C VAL A 412 5.28 12.23 -32.35
N THR A 413 5.47 10.91 -32.50
CA THR A 413 6.09 10.32 -33.70
C THR A 413 5.13 9.36 -34.44
N ASP A 414 4.04 8.93 -33.78
CA ASP A 414 2.97 8.16 -34.42
C ASP A 414 1.63 8.85 -34.17
N ARG A 415 0.98 9.30 -35.23
CA ARG A 415 -0.34 9.95 -35.17
C ARG A 415 -1.50 8.99 -35.41
N THR A 416 -1.23 7.71 -35.64
CA THR A 416 -2.25 6.73 -36.06
C THR A 416 -2.96 6.07 -34.88
N GLY A 417 -2.47 6.23 -33.65
CA GLY A 417 -3.15 5.76 -32.43
C GLY A 417 -3.43 4.25 -32.36
N GLY A 418 -2.64 3.44 -33.05
CA GLY A 418 -2.80 1.99 -33.10
C GLY A 418 -1.46 1.27 -32.94
N GLY A 419 -0.79 1.44 -31.79
CA GLY A 419 0.45 0.74 -31.51
C GLY A 419 0.26 -0.77 -31.41
N LYS A 420 1.06 -1.55 -32.15
CA LYS A 420 1.17 -2.99 -31.96
C LYS A 420 1.58 -3.28 -30.51
N HIS A 421 0.95 -4.24 -29.88
CA HIS A 421 1.38 -4.74 -28.56
C HIS A 421 2.88 -5.04 -28.56
N VAL A 422 3.66 -4.24 -27.87
CA VAL A 422 5.08 -4.53 -27.63
C VAL A 422 5.14 -5.43 -26.40
N VAL A 423 5.37 -6.71 -26.62
CA VAL A 423 5.70 -7.63 -25.53
C VAL A 423 7.11 -7.33 -25.06
N VAL A 424 7.25 -6.80 -23.87
CA VAL A 424 8.55 -6.62 -23.22
C VAL A 424 9.16 -8.00 -22.99
N PRO A 425 10.36 -8.31 -23.57
CA PRO A 425 11.01 -9.58 -23.31
C PRO A 425 11.39 -9.65 -21.82
N ARG A 426 10.68 -10.46 -21.05
CA ARG A 426 11.10 -10.80 -19.70
C ARG A 426 12.09 -11.95 -19.77
N ARG A 427 13.16 -11.87 -18.98
CA ARG A 427 13.96 -13.06 -18.67
C ARG A 427 13.00 -14.06 -18.07
N SER A 428 12.70 -15.15 -18.77
CA SER A 428 11.86 -16.21 -18.25
C SER A 428 12.55 -16.83 -17.04
N VAL A 429 12.15 -16.42 -15.86
CA VAL A 429 12.17 -17.35 -14.74
C VAL A 429 11.17 -18.41 -15.16
N ALA A 430 11.63 -19.66 -15.33
CA ALA A 430 10.77 -20.75 -15.73
C ALA A 430 9.51 -20.70 -14.86
N PRO A 431 8.31 -20.78 -15.44
CA PRO A 431 7.09 -20.78 -14.64
C PRO A 431 7.18 -21.95 -13.69
N VAL A 432 7.32 -21.66 -12.40
CA VAL A 432 7.00 -22.65 -11.37
C VAL A 432 5.53 -22.96 -11.61
N PRO A 433 5.13 -24.23 -11.80
CA PRO A 433 3.74 -24.55 -12.01
C PRO A 433 2.94 -23.94 -10.87
N ILE A 434 2.07 -23.00 -11.19
CA ILE A 434 1.09 -22.49 -10.23
C ILE A 434 0.20 -23.68 -9.94
N ALA A 435 0.34 -24.25 -8.75
CA ALA A 435 -0.64 -25.20 -8.25
C ALA A 435 -2.00 -24.49 -8.31
N PRO A 436 -3.03 -25.11 -8.90
CA PRO A 436 -4.31 -24.46 -9.05
C PRO A 436 -4.88 -24.14 -7.68
N GLY A 437 -4.96 -22.83 -7.38
CA GLY A 437 -5.85 -22.27 -6.39
C GLY A 437 -5.53 -22.53 -4.94
N SER A 438 -4.66 -21.72 -4.33
CA SER A 438 -4.87 -21.33 -2.94
C SER A 438 -5.87 -20.16 -2.86
N GLY A 439 -7.03 -20.33 -3.43
CA GLY A 439 -8.21 -19.59 -3.07
C GLY A 439 -8.57 -20.02 -1.65
N HIS A 440 -8.61 -19.07 -0.73
CA HIS A 440 -9.16 -19.30 0.59
C HIS A 440 -10.61 -19.75 0.43
N VAL A 441 -10.81 -21.07 0.44
CA VAL A 441 -12.14 -21.70 0.52
C VAL A 441 -12.55 -21.60 1.98
N PRO A 442 -13.71 -21.00 2.32
CA PRO A 442 -14.21 -21.11 3.67
C PRO A 442 -14.40 -22.58 4.03
N PRO A 443 -14.12 -23.00 5.29
CA PRO A 443 -14.26 -24.38 5.68
C PRO A 443 -15.70 -24.84 5.45
N ARG A 444 -15.87 -25.90 4.64
CA ARG A 444 -17.12 -26.66 4.58
C ARG A 444 -17.28 -27.42 5.90
N PRO A 445 -18.51 -27.70 6.34
CA PRO A 445 -18.73 -28.63 7.43
C PRO A 445 -18.09 -29.97 7.05
N VAL A 446 -17.30 -30.51 7.95
CA VAL A 446 -16.67 -31.82 7.77
C VAL A 446 -17.75 -32.87 8.02
N ASP A 447 -18.23 -33.50 6.97
CA ASP A 447 -18.88 -34.81 7.09
C ASP A 447 -17.80 -35.85 7.37
N GLU A 448 -17.96 -36.58 8.47
CA GLU A 448 -17.12 -37.70 8.82
C GLU A 448 -17.29 -38.82 7.77
N ALA A 449 -16.34 -38.94 6.86
CA ALA A 449 -16.16 -40.17 6.08
C ALA A 449 -14.69 -40.35 5.68
N SER A 450 -14.05 -41.28 6.33
CA SER A 450 -12.91 -42.13 5.94
C SER A 450 -12.00 -41.64 4.79
N VAL A 451 -10.74 -41.33 5.13
CA VAL A 451 -9.63 -41.47 4.19
C VAL A 451 -8.62 -42.47 4.76
N ASP A 452 -8.61 -43.63 4.17
CA ASP A 452 -7.50 -44.58 4.30
C ASP A 452 -6.29 -44.09 3.47
N GLY A 453 -5.14 -44.06 4.11
CA GLY A 453 -3.85 -44.42 3.53
C GLY A 453 -3.12 -43.38 2.72
N ALA A 454 -2.15 -42.64 3.36
CA ALA A 454 -0.78 -42.51 2.87
C ALA A 454 0.07 -41.86 3.97
N ASP A 455 1.15 -42.50 4.37
CA ASP A 455 2.14 -42.07 5.37
C ASP A 455 2.77 -40.73 5.01
N GLY A 456 2.48 -39.70 5.79
CA GLY A 456 3.08 -38.39 5.73
C GLY A 456 2.95 -37.70 7.09
N HIS A 457 3.54 -38.26 8.15
CA HIS A 457 3.68 -37.59 9.43
C HIS A 457 4.47 -36.31 9.23
N THR A 458 3.83 -35.15 9.40
CA THR A 458 4.52 -33.87 9.43
C THR A 458 5.30 -33.75 10.75
N VAL A 459 6.40 -32.99 10.76
CA VAL A 459 7.23 -32.74 11.96
C VAL A 459 6.38 -32.22 13.14
N LEU A 460 5.25 -31.60 12.89
CA LEU A 460 4.31 -31.04 13.88
C LEU A 460 3.57 -32.13 14.67
N ASP A 461 3.20 -33.26 14.04
CA ASP A 461 2.38 -34.31 14.65
C ASP A 461 3.11 -35.09 15.75
N ALA A 462 4.44 -35.14 15.71
CA ALA A 462 5.26 -35.95 16.61
C ALA A 462 6.03 -35.12 17.65
N THR A 463 6.15 -33.79 17.48
CA THR A 463 6.98 -32.95 18.36
C THR A 463 6.17 -32.45 19.57
N PRO A 464 6.55 -32.80 20.83
CA PRO A 464 5.85 -32.31 22.01
C PRO A 464 6.24 -30.85 22.31
N VAL A 465 5.28 -30.07 22.82
CA VAL A 465 5.46 -28.68 23.26
C VAL A 465 6.66 -28.52 24.20
N GLY A 466 6.88 -29.49 25.08
CA GLY A 466 8.00 -29.49 26.04
C GLY A 466 9.39 -29.46 25.42
N ALA A 467 9.54 -29.89 24.16
CA ALA A 467 10.80 -29.83 23.41
C ALA A 467 11.04 -28.42 22.81
N VAL A 468 9.98 -27.60 22.62
CA VAL A 468 10.04 -26.36 21.90
C VAL A 468 9.74 -25.12 22.75
N MET A 469 9.01 -25.27 23.87
CA MET A 469 8.62 -24.16 24.74
C MET A 469 9.82 -23.44 25.35
N ARG A 470 9.66 -22.14 25.62
CA ARG A 470 10.63 -21.38 26.45
C ARG A 470 10.41 -21.69 27.91
N ARG A 471 11.45 -22.17 28.60
CA ARG A 471 11.40 -22.57 30.01
C ARG A 471 11.56 -21.40 30.99
N GLN A 472 12.15 -20.28 30.54
CA GLN A 472 12.25 -19.06 31.34
C GLN A 472 10.96 -18.24 31.19
N VAL A 473 10.06 -18.38 32.16
CA VAL A 473 8.83 -17.59 32.22
C VAL A 473 8.97 -16.52 33.29
N VAL A 474 8.79 -15.26 32.88
CA VAL A 474 8.72 -14.14 33.83
C VAL A 474 7.31 -14.11 34.41
N SER A 475 7.17 -14.11 35.72
CA SER A 475 5.87 -14.01 36.39
C SER A 475 5.87 -12.97 37.50
N CYS A 476 4.68 -12.45 37.82
CA CYS A 476 4.46 -11.52 38.91
C CYS A 476 3.13 -11.80 39.63
N ALA A 477 2.99 -11.27 40.86
CA ALA A 477 1.73 -11.32 41.58
C ALA A 477 0.69 -10.32 40.99
N PRO A 478 -0.63 -10.55 41.20
CA PRO A 478 -1.69 -9.68 40.74
C PRO A 478 -1.60 -8.23 41.21
N THR A 479 -0.96 -7.99 42.34
CA THR A 479 -0.82 -6.68 42.99
C THR A 479 0.46 -5.94 42.62
N VAL A 480 1.28 -6.48 41.72
CA VAL A 480 2.53 -5.84 41.27
C VAL A 480 2.18 -4.65 40.38
N LYS A 481 2.88 -3.54 40.53
CA LYS A 481 2.67 -2.32 39.76
C LYS A 481 3.28 -2.40 38.37
N VAL A 482 2.71 -1.67 37.43
CA VAL A 482 3.18 -1.55 36.03
C VAL A 482 4.65 -1.14 35.97
N GLU A 483 5.12 -0.28 36.87
CA GLU A 483 6.53 0.13 36.96
C GLU A 483 7.49 -1.07 37.16
N GLU A 484 7.14 -1.98 38.05
CA GLU A 484 7.90 -3.19 38.31
C GLU A 484 7.80 -4.20 37.17
N ILE A 485 6.63 -4.28 36.51
CA ILE A 485 6.44 -5.13 35.32
C ILE A 485 7.35 -4.69 34.17
N VAL A 486 7.47 -3.37 33.94
CA VAL A 486 8.38 -2.81 32.92
C VAL A 486 9.85 -3.18 33.22
N GLN A 487 10.27 -3.14 34.48
CA GLN A 487 11.61 -3.57 34.88
C GLN A 487 11.81 -5.08 34.64
N LEU A 488 10.83 -5.91 35.02
CA LEU A 488 10.89 -7.36 34.81
C LEU A 488 11.03 -7.75 33.34
N LEU A 489 10.38 -6.99 32.42
CA LEU A 489 10.50 -7.18 30.97
C LEU A 489 11.86 -6.71 30.45
N GLY A 490 12.39 -5.58 30.96
CA GLY A 490 13.67 -5.02 30.55
C GLY A 490 14.87 -5.88 30.96
N ASP A 491 14.89 -6.33 32.20
CA ASP A 491 16.05 -7.06 32.80
C ASP A 491 16.21 -8.49 32.26
N ARG A 492 15.13 -9.11 31.77
CA ARG A 492 15.13 -10.54 31.40
C ARG A 492 14.87 -10.78 29.90
N GLY A 493 14.82 -9.75 29.09
CA GLY A 493 14.59 -9.87 27.62
C GLY A 493 13.26 -10.54 27.25
N GLY A 494 12.29 -10.56 28.18
CA GLY A 494 10.99 -11.20 27.99
C GLY A 494 10.00 -10.28 27.28
N HIS A 495 9.16 -10.85 26.42
CA HIS A 495 8.09 -10.12 25.72
C HIS A 495 6.76 -10.13 26.48
N VAL A 496 6.65 -10.91 27.56
CA VAL A 496 5.43 -11.06 28.37
C VAL A 496 5.75 -11.40 29.81
N VAL A 497 4.85 -11.01 30.72
CA VAL A 497 4.81 -11.40 32.12
C VAL A 497 3.52 -12.15 32.38
N VAL A 498 3.61 -13.36 32.97
CA VAL A 498 2.44 -14.13 33.38
C VAL A 498 2.06 -13.71 34.81
N VAL A 499 0.82 -13.29 35.02
CA VAL A 499 0.29 -12.94 36.34
C VAL A 499 -0.19 -14.21 37.02
N THR A 500 0.37 -14.53 38.20
CA THR A 500 0.09 -15.77 38.91
C THR A 500 -0.38 -15.50 40.36
N GLU A 501 -1.35 -16.27 40.82
CA GLU A 501 -1.74 -16.28 42.21
C GLU A 501 -0.65 -16.93 43.10
N ALA A 502 -0.81 -16.81 44.43
CA ALA A 502 0.13 -17.35 45.40
C ALA A 502 0.28 -18.89 45.32
N ASN A 503 -0.72 -19.59 44.79
CA ASN A 503 -0.68 -21.03 44.51
C ASN A 503 0.02 -21.41 43.20
N GLY A 504 0.51 -20.41 42.44
CA GLY A 504 1.16 -20.60 41.15
C GLY A 504 0.22 -20.71 39.93
N SER A 505 -1.11 -20.55 40.12
CA SER A 505 -2.07 -20.59 39.02
C SER A 505 -2.01 -19.32 38.17
N PRO A 506 -1.87 -19.41 36.83
CA PRO A 506 -1.86 -18.26 35.99
C PRO A 506 -3.28 -17.66 35.84
N VAL A 507 -3.43 -16.37 36.10
CA VAL A 507 -4.71 -15.64 36.05
C VAL A 507 -4.78 -14.62 34.95
N GLY A 508 -3.63 -14.20 34.41
CA GLY A 508 -3.54 -13.23 33.31
C GLY A 508 -2.16 -13.18 32.67
N ILE A 509 -2.08 -12.46 31.58
CA ILE A 509 -0.82 -12.18 30.86
C ILE A 509 -0.75 -10.68 30.61
N VAL A 510 0.43 -10.08 30.85
CA VAL A 510 0.75 -8.70 30.51
C VAL A 510 1.80 -8.71 29.41
N SER A 511 1.48 -8.10 28.28
CA SER A 511 2.36 -7.92 27.12
C SER A 511 2.82 -6.47 26.98
N ALA A 512 3.77 -6.20 26.08
CA ALA A 512 4.17 -4.84 25.72
C ALA A 512 2.99 -3.99 25.24
N THR A 513 2.03 -4.60 24.52
CA THR A 513 0.81 -3.92 24.05
C THR A 513 -0.05 -3.44 25.23
N ASP A 514 -0.22 -4.27 26.26
CA ASP A 514 -1.00 -3.90 27.46
C ASP A 514 -0.37 -2.72 28.19
N LEU A 515 0.96 -2.66 28.24
CA LEU A 515 1.70 -1.53 28.84
C LEU A 515 1.51 -0.22 28.04
N VAL A 516 1.50 -0.30 26.72
CA VAL A 516 1.21 0.86 25.85
C VAL A 516 -0.23 1.33 26.05
N LEU A 517 -1.20 0.42 26.09
CA LEU A 517 -2.60 0.73 26.35
C LEU A 517 -2.82 1.31 27.74
N ALA A 518 -2.12 0.83 28.75
CA ALA A 518 -2.17 1.38 30.11
C ALA A 518 -1.77 2.87 30.17
N ARG A 519 -0.93 3.33 29.25
CA ARG A 519 -0.49 4.73 29.12
C ARG A 519 -1.52 5.63 28.43
N GLN A 520 -2.40 5.06 27.65
CA GLN A 520 -3.34 5.82 26.81
C GLN A 520 -4.31 6.65 27.69
N GLY A 521 -4.31 7.96 27.52
CA GLY A 521 -5.17 8.89 28.24
C GLY A 521 -4.79 9.14 29.73
N ARG A 522 -3.59 8.67 30.19
CA ARG A 522 -3.11 8.82 31.57
C ARG A 522 -1.75 9.51 31.63
N SER A 523 -1.42 10.15 32.76
CA SER A 523 -0.07 10.62 33.03
C SER A 523 0.89 9.44 33.19
N VAL A 524 2.21 9.67 33.11
CA VAL A 524 3.24 8.63 33.31
C VAL A 524 3.12 8.03 34.72
N GLU A 525 2.94 8.88 35.72
CA GLU A 525 2.81 8.49 37.14
C GLU A 525 1.56 7.66 37.39
N ALA A 526 0.42 8.08 36.78
CA ALA A 526 -0.84 7.34 36.89
C ALA A 526 -0.76 5.96 36.21
N ALA A 527 -0.11 5.84 35.07
CA ALA A 527 0.08 4.58 34.38
C ALA A 527 1.02 3.63 35.15
N ARG A 528 2.10 4.14 35.72
CA ARG A 528 3.05 3.37 36.54
C ARG A 528 2.45 2.81 37.84
N ALA A 529 1.45 3.51 38.37
CA ALA A 529 0.78 3.13 39.61
C ALA A 529 -0.28 2.02 39.45
N LEU A 530 -0.72 1.71 38.22
CA LEU A 530 -1.66 0.63 37.96
C LEU A 530 -1.12 -0.73 38.38
N LEU A 531 -2.02 -1.62 38.81
CA LEU A 531 -1.70 -2.98 39.17
C LEU A 531 -1.73 -3.92 37.97
N ALA A 532 -1.04 -5.06 38.04
CA ALA A 532 -1.06 -6.09 37.03
C ALA A 532 -2.51 -6.49 36.63
N THR A 533 -3.39 -6.63 37.62
CA THR A 533 -4.81 -6.98 37.44
C THR A 533 -5.60 -5.94 36.63
N GLU A 534 -5.17 -4.69 36.61
CA GLU A 534 -5.88 -3.61 35.92
C GLU A 534 -5.52 -3.52 34.44
N ILE A 535 -4.42 -4.18 34.03
CA ILE A 535 -3.90 -4.11 32.65
C ILE A 535 -3.77 -5.49 31.98
N MET A 536 -3.80 -6.59 32.74
CA MET A 536 -3.62 -7.93 32.18
C MET A 536 -4.79 -8.37 31.31
N THR A 537 -4.49 -9.14 30.28
CA THR A 537 -5.49 -9.95 29.58
C THR A 537 -5.79 -11.18 30.41
N SER A 538 -7.04 -11.32 30.85
CA SER A 538 -7.55 -12.44 31.66
C SER A 538 -7.93 -13.65 30.78
N GLY A 539 -8.06 -14.85 31.40
CA GLY A 539 -8.50 -16.05 30.69
C GLY A 539 -7.35 -16.79 30.02
N VAL A 540 -6.28 -17.04 30.78
CA VAL A 540 -5.09 -17.75 30.30
C VAL A 540 -5.45 -19.14 29.78
N VAL A 541 -5.11 -19.42 28.52
CA VAL A 541 -5.23 -20.74 27.90
C VAL A 541 -3.93 -21.51 28.09
N THR A 542 -4.04 -22.75 28.56
CA THR A 542 -2.89 -23.58 28.91
C THR A 542 -2.85 -24.85 28.08
N CYS A 543 -1.65 -25.42 27.92
CA CYS A 543 -1.42 -26.76 27.42
C CYS A 543 -0.42 -27.49 28.34
N THR A 544 -0.11 -28.75 28.07
CA THR A 544 0.90 -29.53 28.81
C THR A 544 2.17 -29.70 27.98
N PRO A 545 3.32 -30.06 28.59
CA PRO A 545 4.54 -30.36 27.86
C PRO A 545 4.39 -31.49 26.84
N GLU A 546 3.45 -32.42 27.07
CA GLU A 546 3.18 -33.60 26.23
C GLU A 546 2.23 -33.26 25.05
N THR A 547 1.57 -32.11 25.08
CA THR A 547 0.72 -31.65 23.96
C THR A 547 1.57 -31.59 22.69
N THR A 548 1.05 -32.11 21.57
CA THR A 548 1.77 -32.01 20.28
C THR A 548 1.77 -30.57 19.76
N LEU A 549 2.75 -30.21 18.94
CA LEU A 549 2.76 -28.88 18.31
C LEU A 549 1.53 -28.66 17.46
N ASP A 550 1.03 -29.68 16.77
CA ASP A 550 -0.19 -29.59 15.95
C ASP A 550 -1.43 -29.27 16.80
N ASP A 551 -1.62 -29.97 17.93
CA ASP A 551 -2.71 -29.68 18.88
C ASP A 551 -2.59 -28.28 19.48
N ALA A 552 -1.36 -27.86 19.82
CA ALA A 552 -1.09 -26.53 20.36
C ALA A 552 -1.39 -25.43 19.34
N VAL A 553 -0.96 -25.60 18.09
CA VAL A 553 -1.26 -24.67 16.98
C VAL A 553 -2.76 -24.62 16.71
N SER A 554 -3.43 -25.78 16.66
CA SER A 554 -4.88 -25.88 16.50
C SER A 554 -5.62 -25.18 17.65
N LEU A 555 -5.12 -25.27 18.89
CA LEU A 555 -5.68 -24.58 20.06
C LEU A 555 -5.47 -23.07 19.96
N MET A 556 -4.26 -22.61 19.57
CA MET A 556 -3.95 -21.21 19.33
C MET A 556 -4.87 -20.62 18.25
N ALA A 557 -5.02 -21.31 17.11
CA ALA A 557 -5.87 -20.88 15.99
C ALA A 557 -7.35 -20.78 16.40
N ARG A 558 -7.91 -21.80 17.05
CA ARG A 558 -9.32 -21.79 17.52
C ARG A 558 -9.61 -20.68 18.53
N LYS A 559 -8.63 -20.35 19.38
CA LYS A 559 -8.77 -19.33 20.42
C LYS A 559 -8.25 -17.95 20.00
N GLN A 560 -7.73 -17.81 18.78
CA GLN A 560 -7.12 -16.59 18.23
C GLN A 560 -6.00 -16.04 19.14
N LEU A 561 -5.12 -16.94 19.62
CA LEU A 561 -4.00 -16.63 20.50
C LEU A 561 -2.68 -16.82 19.75
N ASP A 562 -1.68 -16.04 20.14
CA ASP A 562 -0.31 -16.17 19.64
C ASP A 562 0.62 -16.91 20.63
N ARG A 563 0.08 -17.34 21.79
CA ARG A 563 0.83 -18.02 22.84
C ARG A 563 -0.04 -18.86 23.76
N LEU A 564 0.59 -19.87 24.39
CA LEU A 564 0.00 -20.72 25.43
C LEU A 564 0.95 -20.79 26.64
N VAL A 565 0.37 -20.78 27.83
CA VAL A 565 1.11 -21.07 29.05
C VAL A 565 1.20 -22.59 29.24
N VAL A 566 2.40 -23.13 29.47
CA VAL A 566 2.60 -24.57 29.58
C VAL A 566 2.60 -24.95 31.06
N MET A 567 1.68 -25.84 31.45
CA MET A 567 1.46 -26.30 32.81
C MET A 567 1.79 -27.78 32.91
N ASP A 568 2.69 -28.14 33.81
CA ASP A 568 2.93 -29.54 34.17
C ASP A 568 1.97 -29.95 35.31
N GLN A 569 1.27 -31.06 35.09
CA GLN A 569 0.31 -31.64 36.07
C GLN A 569 0.95 -32.70 36.94
N GLY A 570 2.07 -32.37 37.58
CA GLY A 570 2.76 -33.30 38.46
C GLY A 570 1.97 -33.70 39.74
N GLN A 571 2.43 -34.76 40.46
CA GLN A 571 1.77 -35.31 41.64
C GLN A 571 1.58 -34.34 42.83
N LYS A 572 2.19 -33.14 42.78
CA LYS A 572 2.09 -32.08 43.79
C LYS A 572 1.25 -30.88 43.39
N GLY A 573 0.48 -30.99 42.30
CA GLY A 573 -0.35 -29.89 41.74
C GLY A 573 0.21 -29.32 40.44
N ALA A 574 -0.62 -28.54 39.73
CA ALA A 574 -0.23 -27.95 38.46
C ALA A 574 0.80 -26.83 38.64
N LYS A 575 1.92 -26.91 37.93
CA LYS A 575 3.02 -25.95 37.96
C LYS A 575 3.29 -25.39 36.55
N MET A 576 3.45 -24.09 36.45
CA MET A 576 3.87 -23.44 35.20
C MET A 576 5.35 -23.80 34.91
N VAL A 577 5.59 -24.38 33.73
CA VAL A 577 6.92 -24.88 33.32
C VAL A 577 7.45 -24.21 32.06
N GLY A 578 6.62 -23.47 31.36
CA GLY A 578 7.03 -22.81 30.13
C GLY A 578 5.96 -21.92 29.53
N ILE A 579 6.32 -21.30 28.42
CA ILE A 579 5.44 -20.60 27.51
C ILE A 579 5.79 -21.02 26.08
N LEU A 580 4.78 -21.27 25.24
CA LEU A 580 4.91 -21.54 23.84
C LEU A 580 4.35 -20.35 23.05
N THR A 581 5.11 -19.82 22.12
CA THR A 581 4.64 -18.77 21.20
C THR A 581 4.59 -19.28 19.76
N MET A 582 3.83 -18.60 18.90
CA MET A 582 3.79 -18.95 17.47
C MET A 582 5.19 -18.86 16.83
N SER A 583 6.05 -17.94 17.28
CA SER A 583 7.45 -17.85 16.83
C SER A 583 8.24 -19.13 17.16
N ASP A 584 8.07 -19.67 18.36
CA ASP A 584 8.75 -20.92 18.77
C ASP A 584 8.32 -22.11 17.87
N VAL A 585 7.04 -22.14 17.50
CA VAL A 585 6.52 -23.17 16.58
C VAL A 585 7.12 -23.01 15.19
N ILE A 586 7.18 -21.78 14.66
CA ILE A 586 7.78 -21.47 13.35
C ILE A 586 9.26 -21.87 13.34
N GLU A 587 10.02 -21.49 14.37
CA GLU A 587 11.44 -21.82 14.48
C GLU A 587 11.66 -23.34 14.50
N ALA A 588 10.80 -24.09 15.21
CA ALA A 588 10.88 -25.54 15.27
C ALA A 588 10.52 -26.19 13.92
N THR A 589 9.50 -25.67 13.23
CA THR A 589 9.02 -26.20 11.94
C THR A 589 10.03 -25.96 10.81
N LEU A 590 10.74 -24.83 10.86
CA LEU A 590 11.72 -24.46 9.83
C LEU A 590 13.15 -24.91 10.14
N GLY A 591 13.39 -25.58 11.28
CA GLY A 591 14.72 -26.02 11.67
C GLY A 591 15.69 -24.86 11.97
N LEU A 592 15.18 -23.71 12.42
CA LEU A 592 15.95 -22.49 12.66
C LEU A 592 16.50 -22.38 14.10
N ARG A 593 16.26 -23.37 14.97
CA ARG A 593 16.86 -23.41 16.31
C ARG A 593 18.29 -23.90 16.22
N GLU A 594 19.23 -23.05 16.59
CA GLU A 594 20.55 -23.47 17.04
C GLU A 594 20.42 -24.01 18.48
N ASP A 595 20.93 -25.21 18.75
CA ASP A 595 20.95 -25.89 20.06
C ASP A 595 21.69 -25.08 21.15
#